data_5cc9b2981d042661e132ac9673db3e5a
#
_entry.id   5cc9b2981d042661e132ac9673db3e5a
#
_cell.length_a   1.000
_cell.length_b   1.000
_cell.length_c   1.000
_cell.angle_alpha   90.00
_cell.angle_beta   90.00
_cell.angle_gamma   90.00
#
_symmetry.space_group_name_H-M   'P 1'
#
loop_
_entity.id
_entity.type
_entity.pdbx_description
1 polymer ?
#
loop_
_entity_poly.entity_id
_entity_poly.type
_entity_poly.pdbx_seq_one_letter_code
_entity_poly.pdbx_strand_id
1 'polypeptide(L)'
;MRVALFITCFNDTLFPETGRATVEVLERLGVEVDFPLTQTCCGQMHFNTGYQREAIPLVRRFVEVFDGYDAVVAPSGSCVGMVRELYSMAAELAGDPHLAEKVGELGPRVFELSEFLVRRLGVTDVGAYYPHRVTYHPTCHSLRMLKVGDAPLELLRNVRGIDLVELSAAEECCGFGGTFAVKNADTSAAMLSDKLRHVLDTEAEVCTAGDNSCLMHIGGGLSRLRAGVGTVHLAEILASQGGEG
;
A
#
# COMPACT_ATOMS: atom_id res chain seq x y z
N MET A 1 21.74 -3.88 6.83
CA MET A 1 20.83 -3.87 5.65
C MET A 1 20.39 -2.43 5.45
N ARG A 2 20.71 -1.82 4.30
CA ARG A 2 20.25 -0.47 3.94
C ARG A 2 18.87 -0.55 3.32
N VAL A 3 17.88 -0.03 4.03
CA VAL A 3 16.48 -0.02 3.57
C VAL A 3 16.10 1.40 3.17
N ALA A 4 15.50 1.58 1.99
CA ALA A 4 14.94 2.85 1.58
C ALA A 4 13.42 2.85 1.73
N LEU A 5 12.85 3.92 2.26
CA LEU A 5 11.42 4.17 2.19
C LEU A 5 11.07 4.75 0.81
N PHE A 6 10.20 4.05 0.08
CA PHE A 6 9.49 4.60 -1.07
C PHE A 6 8.10 5.07 -0.61
N ILE A 7 7.97 6.36 -0.27
CA ILE A 7 6.73 6.93 0.30
C ILE A 7 5.54 6.86 -0.65
N THR A 8 5.77 6.89 -1.95
CA THR A 8 4.78 7.06 -3.02
C THR A 8 4.16 8.46 -3.08
N CYS A 9 3.88 8.96 -4.30
CA CYS A 9 3.39 10.33 -4.49
C CYS A 9 2.04 10.58 -3.79
N PHE A 10 1.18 9.57 -3.73
CA PHE A 10 -0.14 9.67 -3.13
C PHE A 10 -0.07 9.83 -1.60
N ASN A 11 0.80 9.02 -0.97
CA ASN A 11 1.01 9.11 0.47
C ASN A 11 1.74 10.39 0.84
N ASP A 12 2.81 10.75 0.12
CA ASP A 12 3.59 11.96 0.39
C ASP A 12 2.72 13.23 0.36
N THR A 13 1.78 13.29 -0.59
CA THR A 13 0.96 14.48 -0.79
C THR A 13 -0.26 14.54 0.14
N LEU A 14 -0.95 13.41 0.35
CA LEU A 14 -2.26 13.38 1.00
C LEU A 14 -2.24 12.69 2.37
N PHE A 15 -1.31 11.76 2.61
CA PHE A 15 -1.26 10.92 3.81
C PHE A 15 0.18 10.78 4.33
N PRO A 16 0.89 11.89 4.63
CA PRO A 16 2.30 11.83 5.05
C PRO A 16 2.51 11.03 6.34
N GLU A 17 1.50 10.94 7.19
CA GLU A 17 1.55 10.16 8.44
C GLU A 17 1.78 8.67 8.17
N THR A 18 1.28 8.14 7.06
CA THR A 18 1.54 6.75 6.65
C THR A 18 3.04 6.48 6.42
N GLY A 19 3.75 7.46 5.84
CA GLY A 19 5.20 7.37 5.68
C GLY A 19 5.94 7.39 7.01
N ARG A 20 5.56 8.32 7.90
CA ARG A 20 6.11 8.42 9.27
C ARG A 20 5.88 7.14 10.05
N ALA A 21 4.65 6.63 10.06
CA ALA A 21 4.29 5.38 10.68
C ALA A 21 5.12 4.19 10.15
N THR A 22 5.38 4.16 8.84
CA THR A 22 6.23 3.14 8.24
C THR A 22 7.66 3.19 8.78
N VAL A 23 8.25 4.39 8.88
CA VAL A 23 9.59 4.58 9.46
C VAL A 23 9.60 4.16 10.93
N GLU A 24 8.62 4.61 11.72
CA GLU A 24 8.51 4.28 13.14
C GLU A 24 8.46 2.77 13.39
N VAL A 25 7.69 2.03 12.60
CA VAL A 25 7.62 0.56 12.70
C VAL A 25 8.96 -0.07 12.37
N LEU A 26 9.61 0.35 11.28
CA LEU A 26 10.88 -0.22 10.84
C LEU A 26 12.01 0.09 11.83
N GLU A 27 12.11 1.33 12.32
CA GLU A 27 13.11 1.74 13.30
C GLU A 27 12.91 1.04 14.66
N ARG A 28 11.66 0.85 15.10
CA ARG A 28 11.32 0.05 16.28
C ARG A 28 11.87 -1.37 16.20
N LEU A 29 11.93 -1.93 15.01
CA LEU A 29 12.48 -3.26 14.73
C LEU A 29 14.00 -3.26 14.49
N GLY A 30 14.68 -2.12 14.69
CA GLY A 30 16.11 -1.98 14.51
C GLY A 30 16.56 -1.89 13.04
N VAL A 31 15.67 -1.57 12.13
CA VAL A 31 15.98 -1.34 10.73
C VAL A 31 16.35 0.12 10.52
N GLU A 32 17.54 0.38 9.97
CA GLU A 32 17.94 1.72 9.55
C GLU A 32 17.27 2.07 8.21
N VAL A 33 16.47 3.14 8.23
CA VAL A 33 15.69 3.57 7.06
C VAL A 33 16.27 4.84 6.47
N ASP A 34 16.60 4.80 5.19
CA ASP A 34 16.98 5.97 4.41
C ASP A 34 15.76 6.51 3.63
N PHE A 35 15.69 7.83 3.48
CA PHE A 35 14.64 8.52 2.75
C PHE A 35 15.20 9.32 1.58
N PRO A 36 15.33 8.74 0.37
CA PRO A 36 15.85 9.46 -0.79
C PRO A 36 14.95 10.62 -1.20
N LEU A 37 15.38 11.86 -1.00
CA LEU A 37 14.58 13.05 -1.31
C LEU A 37 14.31 13.25 -2.81
N THR A 38 15.03 12.54 -3.66
CA THR A 38 14.90 12.63 -5.11
C THR A 38 13.93 11.62 -5.73
N GLN A 39 13.26 10.84 -4.90
CA GLN A 39 12.23 9.91 -5.33
C GLN A 39 11.01 10.62 -5.92
N THR A 40 10.27 9.92 -6.78
CA THR A 40 9.09 10.45 -7.47
C THR A 40 7.98 9.41 -7.52
N CYS A 41 6.99 9.63 -8.39
CA CYS A 41 5.89 8.69 -8.61
C CYS A 41 6.40 7.37 -9.23
N CYS A 42 5.73 6.24 -8.91
CA CYS A 42 5.99 4.95 -9.56
C CYS A 42 5.57 4.90 -11.04
N GLY A 43 4.79 5.85 -11.53
CA GLY A 43 4.31 5.87 -12.91
C GLY A 43 3.02 5.08 -13.18
N GLN A 44 2.43 4.42 -12.16
CA GLN A 44 1.25 3.57 -12.35
C GLN A 44 0.06 4.30 -12.98
N MET A 45 -0.20 5.54 -12.58
CA MET A 45 -1.31 6.33 -13.12
C MET A 45 -1.17 6.54 -14.64
N HIS A 46 0.03 6.86 -15.10
CA HIS A 46 0.32 6.99 -16.53
C HIS A 46 0.16 5.66 -17.24
N PHE A 47 0.79 4.61 -16.72
CA PHE A 47 0.83 3.29 -17.34
C PHE A 47 -0.57 2.70 -17.51
N ASN A 48 -1.38 2.69 -16.44
CA ASN A 48 -2.74 2.13 -16.44
C ASN A 48 -3.74 2.96 -17.26
N THR A 49 -3.41 4.23 -17.55
CA THR A 49 -4.27 5.10 -18.37
C THR A 49 -3.97 5.01 -19.87
N GLY A 50 -2.91 4.24 -20.25
CA GLY A 50 -2.47 4.07 -21.62
C GLY A 50 -1.31 4.98 -22.03
N TYR A 51 -0.84 5.89 -21.14
CA TYR A 51 0.33 6.74 -21.35
C TYR A 51 1.60 5.99 -20.91
N GLN A 52 1.84 4.82 -21.51
CA GLN A 52 2.90 3.93 -21.06
C GLN A 52 4.31 4.49 -21.36
N ARG A 53 4.45 5.23 -22.50
CA ARG A 53 5.72 5.86 -22.86
C ARG A 53 6.10 6.98 -21.90
N GLU A 54 5.12 7.71 -21.40
CA GLU A 54 5.28 8.79 -20.43
C GLU A 54 5.66 8.27 -19.03
N ALA A 55 5.42 7.00 -18.75
CA ALA A 55 5.88 6.35 -17.53
C ALA A 55 7.38 6.01 -17.57
N ILE A 56 8.01 5.86 -18.75
CA ILE A 56 9.42 5.44 -18.88
C ILE A 56 10.39 6.36 -18.11
N PRO A 57 10.31 7.70 -18.18
CA PRO A 57 11.17 8.56 -17.38
C PRO A 57 11.05 8.33 -15.88
N LEU A 58 9.85 7.99 -15.38
CA LEU A 58 9.62 7.69 -13.97
C LEU A 58 10.25 6.35 -13.58
N VAL A 59 10.18 5.34 -14.46
CA VAL A 59 10.87 4.04 -14.26
C VAL A 59 12.38 4.25 -14.18
N ARG A 60 12.98 5.02 -15.10
CA ARG A 60 14.41 5.34 -15.06
C ARG A 60 14.79 6.03 -13.75
N ARG A 61 14.00 7.03 -13.35
CA ARG A 61 14.22 7.75 -12.11
C ARG A 61 14.14 6.86 -10.89
N PHE A 62 13.17 5.94 -10.84
CA PHE A 62 13.04 4.98 -9.76
C PHE A 62 14.30 4.10 -9.65
N VAL A 63 14.77 3.57 -10.77
CA VAL A 63 16.01 2.76 -10.81
C VAL A 63 17.22 3.59 -10.32
N GLU A 64 17.41 4.80 -10.84
CA GLU A 64 18.52 5.69 -10.42
C GLU A 64 18.53 5.97 -8.91
N VAL A 65 17.34 6.17 -8.33
CA VAL A 65 17.20 6.53 -6.90
C VAL A 65 17.41 5.33 -5.99
N PHE A 66 16.89 4.16 -6.39
CA PHE A 66 16.82 3.01 -5.50
C PHE A 66 17.85 1.90 -5.81
N ASP A 67 18.66 2.07 -6.85
CA ASP A 67 19.74 1.12 -7.17
C ASP A 67 20.78 1.08 -6.08
N GLY A 68 21.16 0.25 -5.39
CA GLY A 68 22.17 0.23 -4.31
C GLY A 68 21.60 0.11 -2.90
N TYR A 69 20.28 0.03 -2.75
CA TYR A 69 19.64 -0.37 -1.51
C TYR A 69 19.44 -1.89 -1.46
N ASP A 70 19.59 -2.47 -0.28
CA ASP A 70 19.34 -3.90 -0.05
C ASP A 70 17.84 -4.24 -0.12
N ALA A 71 17.01 -3.29 0.27
CA ALA A 71 15.55 -3.36 0.14
C ALA A 71 14.94 -1.96 -0.03
N VAL A 72 13.82 -1.91 -0.74
CA VAL A 72 12.96 -0.72 -0.87
C VAL A 72 11.59 -1.10 -0.33
N VAL A 73 11.12 -0.39 0.68
CA VAL A 73 9.83 -0.68 1.34
C VAL A 73 8.85 0.44 1.03
N ALA A 74 7.64 0.07 0.61
CA ALA A 74 6.58 1.03 0.35
C ALA A 74 5.28 0.63 1.07
N PRO A 75 4.60 1.56 1.74
CA PRO A 75 3.25 1.36 2.27
C PRO A 75 2.19 1.55 1.16
N SER A 76 2.31 0.78 0.09
CA SER A 76 1.39 0.80 -1.05
C SER A 76 1.58 -0.42 -1.94
N GLY A 77 0.67 -1.36 -1.86
CA GLY A 77 0.69 -2.56 -2.71
C GLY A 77 0.55 -2.23 -4.19
N SER A 78 -0.19 -1.19 -4.54
CA SER A 78 -0.38 -0.77 -5.93
C SER A 78 0.90 -0.24 -6.57
N CYS A 79 1.68 0.55 -5.84
CA CYS A 79 2.95 1.07 -6.33
C CYS A 79 4.03 0.00 -6.40
N VAL A 80 4.10 -0.89 -5.41
CA VAL A 80 5.00 -2.06 -5.46
C VAL A 80 4.65 -2.97 -6.63
N GLY A 81 3.35 -3.22 -6.86
CA GLY A 81 2.88 -3.98 -8.01
C GLY A 81 3.30 -3.37 -9.35
N MET A 82 3.24 -2.04 -9.48
CA MET A 82 3.76 -1.35 -10.67
C MET A 82 5.24 -1.63 -10.88
N VAL A 83 6.05 -1.53 -9.83
CA VAL A 83 7.51 -1.72 -9.93
C VAL A 83 7.85 -3.16 -10.27
N ARG A 84 7.28 -4.13 -9.56
CA ARG A 84 7.67 -5.54 -9.69
C ARG A 84 7.13 -6.21 -10.96
N GLU A 85 5.93 -5.84 -11.37
CA GLU A 85 5.21 -6.58 -12.41
C GLU A 85 5.12 -5.83 -13.75
N LEU A 86 5.22 -4.49 -13.75
CA LEU A 86 4.98 -3.71 -14.95
C LEU A 86 6.20 -2.92 -15.46
N TYR A 87 7.24 -2.75 -14.65
CA TYR A 87 8.44 -2.04 -15.07
C TYR A 87 9.19 -2.75 -16.20
N SER A 88 9.17 -4.10 -16.25
CA SER A 88 9.73 -4.87 -17.34
C SER A 88 9.09 -4.50 -18.68
N MET A 89 7.75 -4.38 -18.72
CA MET A 89 7.03 -3.95 -19.92
C MET A 89 7.41 -2.51 -20.32
N ALA A 90 7.59 -1.62 -19.36
CA ALA A 90 8.02 -0.24 -19.64
C ALA A 90 9.45 -0.19 -20.19
N ALA A 91 10.35 -1.04 -19.69
CA ALA A 91 11.72 -1.15 -20.18
C ALA A 91 11.79 -1.75 -21.58
N GLU A 92 10.98 -2.76 -21.88
CA GLU A 92 10.81 -3.33 -23.23
C GLU A 92 10.29 -2.26 -24.20
N LEU A 93 9.28 -1.50 -23.82
CA LEU A 93 8.72 -0.41 -24.61
C LEU A 93 9.74 0.72 -24.86
N ALA A 94 10.66 0.92 -23.95
CA ALA A 94 11.78 1.86 -24.09
C ALA A 94 12.83 1.38 -25.09
N GLY A 95 12.89 0.08 -25.37
CA GLY A 95 13.94 -0.53 -26.19
C GLY A 95 15.34 -0.39 -25.57
N ASP A 96 15.43 -0.38 -24.24
CA ASP A 96 16.66 -0.15 -23.50
C ASP A 96 17.05 -1.40 -22.67
N PRO A 97 18.00 -2.22 -23.18
CA PRO A 97 18.43 -3.44 -22.48
C PRO A 97 19.05 -3.16 -21.11
N HIS A 98 19.73 -2.04 -20.94
CA HIS A 98 20.33 -1.68 -19.66
C HIS A 98 19.26 -1.35 -18.60
N LEU A 99 18.20 -0.63 -19.01
CA LEU A 99 17.06 -0.39 -18.12
C LEU A 99 16.36 -1.70 -17.76
N ALA A 100 16.20 -2.62 -18.71
CA ALA A 100 15.58 -3.91 -18.46
C ALA A 100 16.38 -4.77 -17.46
N GLU A 101 17.71 -4.78 -17.59
CA GLU A 101 18.60 -5.43 -16.63
C GLU A 101 18.43 -4.84 -15.22
N LYS A 102 18.51 -3.50 -15.09
CA LYS A 102 18.38 -2.81 -13.80
C LYS A 102 17.01 -3.01 -13.15
N VAL A 103 15.94 -2.99 -13.92
CA VAL A 103 14.59 -3.30 -13.43
C VAL A 103 14.52 -4.74 -12.91
N GLY A 104 15.11 -5.71 -13.63
CA GLY A 104 15.17 -7.10 -13.22
C GLY A 104 15.95 -7.32 -11.92
N GLU A 105 17.04 -6.58 -11.70
CA GLU A 105 17.83 -6.62 -10.46
C GLU A 105 17.12 -5.97 -9.27
N LEU A 106 16.40 -4.86 -9.50
CA LEU A 106 15.77 -4.07 -8.46
C LEU A 106 14.43 -4.65 -8.01
N GLY A 107 13.61 -5.15 -8.94
CA GLY A 107 12.26 -5.64 -8.66
C GLY A 107 12.16 -6.58 -7.45
N PRO A 108 13.01 -7.63 -7.33
CA PRO A 108 13.00 -8.55 -6.20
C PRO A 108 13.34 -7.93 -4.84
N ARG A 109 13.89 -6.70 -4.83
CA ARG A 109 14.25 -5.95 -3.62
C ARG A 109 13.20 -4.93 -3.20
N VAL A 110 12.07 -4.82 -3.94
CA VAL A 110 10.99 -3.88 -3.63
C VAL A 110 9.84 -4.64 -2.98
N PHE A 111 9.46 -4.21 -1.78
CA PHE A 111 8.49 -4.89 -0.93
C PHE A 111 7.33 -3.97 -0.53
N GLU A 112 6.15 -4.54 -0.45
CA GLU A 112 5.06 -3.96 0.32
C GLU A 112 5.36 -4.15 1.82
N LEU A 113 4.94 -3.20 2.66
CA LEU A 113 5.31 -3.16 4.07
C LEU A 113 5.02 -4.47 4.81
N SER A 114 3.82 -5.02 4.68
CA SER A 114 3.46 -6.26 5.40
C SER A 114 4.26 -7.47 4.91
N GLU A 115 4.50 -7.54 3.61
CA GLU A 115 5.37 -8.57 3.02
C GLU A 115 6.80 -8.45 3.54
N PHE A 116 7.34 -7.24 3.64
CA PHE A 116 8.67 -7.01 4.17
C PHE A 116 8.79 -7.45 5.63
N LEU A 117 7.83 -7.05 6.47
CA LEU A 117 7.84 -7.40 7.88
C LEU A 117 7.78 -8.92 8.10
N VAL A 118 6.80 -9.58 7.47
CA VAL A 118 6.55 -11.00 7.72
C VAL A 118 7.54 -11.89 6.98
N ARG A 119 7.73 -11.66 5.67
CA ARG A 119 8.51 -12.60 4.84
C ARG A 119 10.01 -12.31 4.84
N ARG A 120 10.40 -11.03 4.95
CA ARG A 120 11.82 -10.64 4.89
C ARG A 120 12.46 -10.54 6.25
N LEU A 121 11.75 -9.97 7.24
CA LEU A 121 12.23 -9.84 8.62
C LEU A 121 11.81 -11.00 9.52
N GLY A 122 10.76 -11.76 9.15
CA GLY A 122 10.22 -12.84 9.98
C GLY A 122 9.47 -12.34 11.22
N VAL A 123 8.94 -11.11 11.18
CA VAL A 123 8.29 -10.45 12.32
C VAL A 123 6.78 -10.38 12.07
N THR A 124 6.00 -10.88 13.02
CA THR A 124 4.53 -10.80 13.02
C THR A 124 3.98 -9.95 14.15
N ASP A 125 4.74 -9.72 15.22
CA ASP A 125 4.41 -8.81 16.32
C ASP A 125 5.38 -7.63 16.33
N VAL A 126 4.85 -6.45 16.05
CA VAL A 126 5.62 -5.19 16.02
C VAL A 126 5.45 -4.37 17.32
N GLY A 127 4.79 -4.92 18.34
CA GLY A 127 4.53 -4.26 19.62
C GLY A 127 3.42 -3.20 19.57
N ALA A 128 2.53 -3.26 18.57
CA ALA A 128 1.45 -2.30 18.41
C ALA A 128 0.32 -2.50 19.44
N TYR A 129 -0.40 -1.42 19.76
CA TYR A 129 -1.61 -1.42 20.58
C TYR A 129 -2.68 -0.56 19.91
N TYR A 130 -3.84 -1.16 19.59
CA TYR A 130 -4.92 -0.46 18.91
C TYR A 130 -6.29 -1.01 19.36
N PRO A 131 -6.90 -0.44 20.44
CA PRO A 131 -8.09 -1.00 21.10
C PRO A 131 -9.38 -0.62 20.38
N HIS A 132 -9.52 -1.02 19.11
CA HIS A 132 -10.67 -0.74 18.26
C HIS A 132 -11.14 -1.99 17.54
N ARG A 133 -12.41 -1.99 17.16
CA ARG A 133 -13.01 -2.95 16.27
C ARG A 133 -12.64 -2.60 14.82
N VAL A 134 -11.85 -3.46 14.18
CA VAL A 134 -11.22 -3.19 12.88
C VAL A 134 -11.60 -4.23 11.86
N THR A 135 -11.93 -3.80 10.64
CA THR A 135 -12.04 -4.70 9.47
C THR A 135 -10.95 -4.38 8.45
N TYR A 136 -10.44 -5.42 7.77
CA TYR A 136 -9.34 -5.28 6.80
C TYR A 136 -9.82 -5.46 5.36
N HIS A 137 -9.53 -4.47 4.51
CA HIS A 137 -9.74 -4.56 3.07
C HIS A 137 -8.43 -4.96 2.35
N PRO A 138 -8.31 -6.20 1.83
CA PRO A 138 -7.17 -6.59 1.02
C PRO A 138 -7.24 -5.88 -0.33
N THR A 139 -6.24 -5.07 -0.62
CA THR A 139 -6.21 -4.31 -1.87
C THR A 139 -5.99 -5.25 -3.07
N CYS A 140 -6.58 -4.92 -4.22
CA CYS A 140 -6.50 -5.77 -5.41
C CYS A 140 -5.07 -6.09 -5.83
N HIS A 141 -4.16 -5.11 -5.70
CA HIS A 141 -2.75 -5.29 -6.06
C HIS A 141 -2.02 -6.20 -5.08
N SER A 142 -2.23 -6.01 -3.78
CA SER A 142 -1.64 -6.90 -2.76
C SER A 142 -2.15 -8.33 -2.89
N LEU A 143 -3.46 -8.49 -3.12
CA LEU A 143 -4.10 -9.80 -3.21
C LEU A 143 -3.74 -10.56 -4.49
N ARG A 144 -3.92 -9.92 -5.65
CA ARG A 144 -3.88 -10.60 -6.96
C ARG A 144 -2.56 -10.47 -7.69
N MET A 145 -1.89 -9.32 -7.57
CA MET A 145 -0.65 -9.02 -8.28
C MET A 145 0.55 -9.45 -7.44
N LEU A 146 0.72 -8.90 -6.25
CA LEU A 146 1.84 -9.22 -5.36
C LEU A 146 1.68 -10.54 -4.62
N LYS A 147 0.44 -10.99 -4.41
CA LYS A 147 0.11 -12.22 -3.67
C LYS A 147 0.75 -12.23 -2.28
N VAL A 148 0.58 -11.12 -1.56
CA VAL A 148 1.16 -10.99 -0.20
C VAL A 148 0.58 -12.00 0.80
N GLY A 149 -0.51 -12.68 0.46
CA GLY A 149 -1.16 -13.69 1.30
C GLY A 149 -1.69 -13.11 2.60
N ASP A 150 -1.52 -13.85 3.68
CA ASP A 150 -2.05 -13.50 5.01
C ASP A 150 -1.15 -12.52 5.80
N ALA A 151 -0.03 -12.08 5.25
CA ALA A 151 0.91 -11.22 5.98
C ALA A 151 0.26 -10.00 6.67
N PRO A 152 -0.65 -9.23 6.04
CA PRO A 152 -1.35 -8.15 6.73
C PRO A 152 -2.21 -8.62 7.90
N LEU A 153 -2.91 -9.76 7.74
CA LEU A 153 -3.76 -10.32 8.79
C LEU A 153 -2.94 -10.94 9.92
N GLU A 154 -1.80 -11.55 9.63
CA GLU A 154 -0.88 -12.04 10.65
C GLU A 154 -0.38 -10.90 11.54
N LEU A 155 -0.01 -9.76 10.96
CA LEU A 155 0.38 -8.56 11.70
C LEU A 155 -0.78 -8.02 12.54
N LEU A 156 -1.98 -7.86 11.95
CA LEU A 156 -3.15 -7.33 12.65
C LEU A 156 -3.57 -8.21 13.83
N ARG A 157 -3.53 -9.53 13.69
CA ARG A 157 -3.86 -10.47 14.79
C ARG A 157 -2.94 -10.36 16.00
N ASN A 158 -1.73 -9.84 15.82
CA ASN A 158 -0.76 -9.62 16.89
C ASN A 158 -0.81 -8.19 17.49
N VAL A 159 -1.68 -7.31 16.97
CA VAL A 159 -1.90 -5.99 17.58
C VAL A 159 -2.68 -6.15 18.87
N ARG A 160 -2.13 -5.68 19.98
CA ARG A 160 -2.80 -5.76 21.27
C ARG A 160 -4.05 -4.89 21.32
N GLY A 161 -5.11 -5.43 21.89
CA GLY A 161 -6.39 -4.72 22.07
C GLY A 161 -7.29 -4.68 20.82
N ILE A 162 -6.82 -5.10 19.65
CA ILE A 162 -7.63 -5.10 18.42
C ILE A 162 -8.77 -6.13 18.50
N ASP A 163 -9.96 -5.74 18.06
CA ASP A 163 -11.06 -6.66 17.74
C ASP A 163 -11.15 -6.76 16.21
N LEU A 164 -10.43 -7.74 15.65
CA LEU A 164 -10.34 -7.92 14.20
C LEU A 164 -11.54 -8.72 13.68
N VAL A 165 -12.38 -8.08 12.86
CA VAL A 165 -13.56 -8.69 12.25
C VAL A 165 -13.35 -8.93 10.76
N GLU A 166 -13.85 -10.10 10.32
CA GLU A 166 -13.74 -10.51 8.92
C GLU A 166 -14.64 -9.65 8.02
N LEU A 167 -14.09 -9.21 6.90
CA LEU A 167 -14.82 -8.50 5.86
C LEU A 167 -15.43 -9.50 4.90
N SER A 168 -16.76 -9.56 4.80
CA SER A 168 -17.43 -10.36 3.78
C SER A 168 -17.07 -9.86 2.38
N ALA A 169 -16.98 -10.76 1.40
CA ALA A 169 -16.56 -10.45 0.04
C ALA A 169 -15.28 -9.57 0.00
N ALA A 170 -14.30 -9.88 0.86
CA ALA A 170 -13.08 -9.12 1.03
C ALA A 170 -12.33 -8.93 -0.30
N GLU A 171 -12.37 -9.95 -1.18
CA GLU A 171 -11.67 -9.94 -2.47
C GLU A 171 -12.25 -8.98 -3.51
N GLU A 172 -13.44 -8.44 -3.29
CA GLU A 172 -14.04 -7.46 -4.20
C GLU A 172 -13.27 -6.14 -4.19
N CYS A 173 -13.12 -5.55 -5.38
CA CYS A 173 -12.45 -4.27 -5.52
C CYS A 173 -13.27 -3.14 -4.90
N CYS A 174 -12.62 -2.14 -4.33
CA CYS A 174 -13.27 -0.92 -3.82
C CYS A 174 -13.80 0.02 -4.93
N GLY A 175 -13.39 -0.19 -6.19
CA GLY A 175 -13.81 0.60 -7.33
C GLY A 175 -12.92 1.81 -7.65
N PHE A 176 -11.87 2.12 -6.88
CA PHE A 176 -11.03 3.30 -7.12
C PHE A 176 -10.30 3.23 -8.48
N GLY A 177 -9.38 2.30 -8.66
CA GLY A 177 -8.65 2.08 -9.92
C GLY A 177 -7.96 3.32 -10.52
N GLY A 178 -7.61 4.33 -9.72
CA GLY A 178 -7.00 5.57 -10.18
C GLY A 178 -7.94 6.37 -11.09
N THR A 179 -7.52 6.59 -12.35
CA THR A 179 -8.34 7.31 -13.34
C THR A 179 -9.63 6.57 -13.74
N PHE A 180 -9.74 5.27 -13.42
CA PHE A 180 -10.95 4.48 -13.62
C PHE A 180 -12.14 5.10 -12.88
N ALA A 181 -11.94 5.54 -11.63
CA ALA A 181 -13.00 6.15 -10.83
C ALA A 181 -13.57 7.44 -11.46
N VAL A 182 -12.79 8.12 -12.29
CA VAL A 182 -13.23 9.32 -13.01
C VAL A 182 -13.82 8.97 -14.38
N LYS A 183 -13.16 8.09 -15.14
CA LYS A 183 -13.58 7.73 -16.51
C LYS A 183 -14.78 6.79 -16.54
N ASN A 184 -15.01 6.02 -15.48
CA ASN A 184 -16.09 5.04 -15.35
C ASN A 184 -16.83 5.26 -14.02
N ALA A 185 -17.24 6.50 -13.76
CA ALA A 185 -17.74 6.94 -12.45
C ALA A 185 -18.92 6.10 -11.95
N ASP A 186 -19.89 5.79 -12.81
CA ASP A 186 -21.07 5.00 -12.42
C ASP A 186 -20.70 3.59 -11.98
N THR A 187 -19.80 2.92 -12.73
CA THR A 187 -19.32 1.58 -12.37
C THR A 187 -18.50 1.63 -11.08
N SER A 188 -17.62 2.61 -10.95
CA SER A 188 -16.82 2.83 -9.73
C SER A 188 -17.72 3.04 -8.51
N ALA A 189 -18.76 3.86 -8.64
CA ALA A 189 -19.73 4.13 -7.57
C ALA A 189 -20.54 2.88 -7.19
N ALA A 190 -20.93 2.05 -8.16
CA ALA A 190 -21.62 0.79 -7.89
C ALA A 190 -20.71 -0.18 -7.10
N MET A 191 -19.46 -0.37 -7.53
CA MET A 191 -18.47 -1.19 -6.82
C MET A 191 -18.21 -0.66 -5.39
N LEU A 192 -18.10 0.66 -5.26
CA LEU A 192 -17.95 1.29 -3.94
C LEU A 192 -19.16 1.00 -3.05
N SER A 193 -20.38 1.14 -3.58
CA SER A 193 -21.61 0.89 -2.82
C SER A 193 -21.66 -0.53 -2.24
N ASP A 194 -21.27 -1.54 -3.03
CA ASP A 194 -21.19 -2.92 -2.54
C ASP A 194 -20.14 -3.06 -1.44
N LYS A 195 -18.94 -2.49 -1.63
CA LYS A 195 -17.89 -2.51 -0.62
C LYS A 195 -18.30 -1.81 0.67
N LEU A 196 -18.98 -0.67 0.59
CA LEU A 196 -19.47 0.06 1.78
C LEU A 196 -20.47 -0.77 2.57
N ARG A 197 -21.40 -1.48 1.89
CA ARG A 197 -22.33 -2.39 2.54
C ARG A 197 -21.59 -3.45 3.35
N HIS A 198 -20.60 -4.13 2.74
CA HIS A 198 -19.82 -5.15 3.43
C HIS A 198 -19.01 -4.59 4.61
N VAL A 199 -18.47 -3.37 4.51
CA VAL A 199 -17.81 -2.70 5.64
C VAL A 199 -18.79 -2.40 6.76
N LEU A 200 -19.97 -1.87 6.45
CA LEU A 200 -20.99 -1.53 7.44
C LEU A 200 -21.55 -2.78 8.16
N ASP A 201 -21.72 -3.88 7.44
CA ASP A 201 -22.19 -5.17 8.00
C ASP A 201 -21.23 -5.75 9.04
N THR A 202 -19.96 -5.32 9.09
CA THR A 202 -19.00 -5.74 10.11
C THR A 202 -19.18 -5.04 11.46
N GLU A 203 -19.91 -3.92 11.49
CA GLU A 203 -20.02 -3.03 12.66
C GLU A 203 -18.63 -2.56 13.16
N ALA A 204 -17.64 -2.51 12.29
CA ALA A 204 -16.29 -2.05 12.64
C ALA A 204 -16.26 -0.52 12.85
N GLU A 205 -15.44 -0.09 13.81
CA GLU A 205 -15.14 1.34 14.02
C GLU A 205 -14.18 1.87 12.96
N VAL A 206 -13.32 0.99 12.44
CA VAL A 206 -12.26 1.33 11.50
C VAL A 206 -12.16 0.30 10.38
N CYS A 207 -12.10 0.78 9.14
CA CYS A 207 -11.67 0.00 7.99
C CYS A 207 -10.21 0.28 7.67
N THR A 208 -9.36 -0.75 7.65
CA THR A 208 -7.94 -0.62 7.33
C THR A 208 -7.58 -1.31 6.02
N ALA A 209 -6.50 -0.86 5.39
CA ALA A 209 -5.91 -1.44 4.18
C ALA A 209 -4.42 -1.06 4.06
N GLY A 210 -3.70 -1.74 3.19
CA GLY A 210 -2.31 -1.43 2.82
C GLY A 210 -2.17 -0.43 1.65
N ASP A 211 -3.23 0.33 1.33
CA ASP A 211 -3.22 1.29 0.21
C ASP A 211 -4.19 2.44 0.48
N ASN A 212 -3.65 3.65 0.68
CA ASN A 212 -4.46 4.86 0.95
C ASN A 212 -5.37 5.24 -0.20
N SER A 213 -5.07 4.84 -1.41
CA SER A 213 -5.96 5.08 -2.56
C SER A 213 -7.30 4.36 -2.41
N CYS A 214 -7.30 3.13 -1.88
CA CYS A 214 -8.51 2.41 -1.54
C CYS A 214 -9.20 3.04 -0.31
N LEU A 215 -8.43 3.37 0.72
CA LEU A 215 -8.96 3.96 1.96
C LEU A 215 -9.61 5.33 1.71
N MET A 216 -9.03 6.17 0.86
CA MET A 216 -9.62 7.44 0.48
C MET A 216 -10.97 7.25 -0.21
N HIS A 217 -11.08 6.28 -1.12
CA HIS A 217 -12.31 6.00 -1.84
C HIS A 217 -13.41 5.47 -0.92
N ILE A 218 -13.07 4.45 -0.11
CA ILE A 218 -13.97 3.87 0.90
C ILE A 218 -14.37 4.93 1.93
N GLY A 219 -13.40 5.65 2.52
CA GLY A 219 -13.63 6.68 3.52
C GLY A 219 -14.49 7.84 3.01
N GLY A 220 -14.29 8.24 1.75
CA GLY A 220 -15.14 9.23 1.10
C GLY A 220 -16.60 8.78 1.02
N GLY A 221 -16.84 7.50 0.69
CA GLY A 221 -18.18 6.90 0.68
C GLY A 221 -18.80 6.82 2.09
N LEU A 222 -18.04 6.31 3.07
CA LEU A 222 -18.49 6.21 4.47
C LEU A 222 -18.82 7.59 5.05
N SER A 223 -18.02 8.60 4.76
CA SER A 223 -18.25 9.99 5.19
C SER A 223 -19.54 10.55 4.61
N ARG A 224 -19.82 10.31 3.31
CA ARG A 224 -21.08 10.74 2.67
C ARG A 224 -22.31 10.09 3.30
N LEU A 225 -22.18 8.83 3.71
CA LEU A 225 -23.24 8.09 4.42
C LEU A 225 -23.35 8.50 5.89
N ARG A 226 -22.42 9.30 6.42
CA ARG A 226 -22.32 9.64 7.84
C ARG A 226 -22.27 8.38 8.72
N ALA A 227 -21.53 7.36 8.25
CA ALA A 227 -21.54 6.03 8.83
C ALA A 227 -20.81 5.95 10.19
N GLY A 228 -20.00 6.95 10.54
CA GLY A 228 -19.20 6.92 11.77
C GLY A 228 -17.97 6.00 11.73
N VAL A 229 -17.75 5.29 10.63
CA VAL A 229 -16.60 4.39 10.45
C VAL A 229 -15.40 5.18 9.92
N GLY A 230 -14.25 5.09 10.62
CA GLY A 230 -13.00 5.69 10.21
C GLY A 230 -12.24 4.84 9.18
N THR A 231 -11.28 5.45 8.50
CA THR A 231 -10.31 4.71 7.68
C THR A 231 -8.90 5.04 8.14
N VAL A 232 -8.08 4.01 8.41
CA VAL A 232 -6.71 4.14 8.92
C VAL A 232 -5.82 3.18 8.15
N HIS A 233 -4.65 3.64 7.71
CA HIS A 233 -3.71 2.79 6.99
C HIS A 233 -3.10 1.73 7.90
N LEU A 234 -2.83 0.53 7.38
CA LEU A 234 -2.21 -0.57 8.12
C LEU A 234 -0.94 -0.14 8.85
N ALA A 235 -0.06 0.64 8.21
CA ALA A 235 1.17 1.13 8.83
C ALA A 235 0.89 1.97 10.09
N GLU A 236 -0.16 2.77 10.10
CA GLU A 236 -0.53 3.63 11.23
C GLU A 236 -1.07 2.81 12.41
N ILE A 237 -1.82 1.74 12.13
CA ILE A 237 -2.21 0.77 13.17
C ILE A 237 -0.97 0.08 13.75
N LEU A 238 -0.05 -0.36 12.91
CA LEU A 238 1.18 -1.04 13.33
C LEU A 238 2.15 -0.10 14.09
N ALA A 239 2.12 1.19 13.80
CA ALA A 239 2.92 2.18 14.52
C ALA A 239 2.33 2.54 15.87
N SER A 240 1.00 2.38 16.06
CA SER A 240 0.31 2.82 17.26
C SER A 240 0.85 2.13 18.52
N GLN A 241 1.01 2.91 19.59
CA GLN A 241 1.42 2.44 20.91
C GLN A 241 0.39 2.87 21.93
N GLY A 242 0.16 2.01 22.93
CA GLY A 242 -0.64 2.42 24.09
C GLY A 242 0.08 3.56 24.77
N GLY A 243 -0.57 4.69 24.97
CA GLY A 243 -0.08 5.68 25.89
C GLY A 243 0.08 5.00 27.26
N GLU A 244 1.24 5.11 27.87
CA GLU A 244 1.39 4.82 29.29
C GLU A 244 0.44 5.79 30.02
N GLY A 245 -0.68 5.28 30.51
CA GLY A 245 -1.59 6.01 31.38
C GLY A 245 -1.05 6.10 32.78
#